data_ebc17299a69292b611175efea8e99d92
#
_entry.id   ebc17299a69292b611175efea8e99d92
#
_cell.length_a   1.000
_cell.length_b   1.000
_cell.length_c   1.000
_cell.angle_alpha   90.00
_cell.angle_beta   90.00
_cell.angle_gamma   90.00
#
_symmetry.space_group_name_H-M   'P 1'
#
loop_
_entity.id
_entity.type
_entity.pdbx_description
1 polymer ?
#
loop_
_entity_poly.entity_id
_entity_poly.type
_entity_poly.pdbx_seq_one_letter_code
_entity_poly.pdbx_strand_id
1 'polypeptide(L)'
;LISGCALVYVFGYAIDWQAIPEATERANMPLFVGITILDKIVFFLVWTLVQASMVRRFLSPVPRRQIIAVKGGAELVRALNNSVSDAAFFLGIWQLCRAPLQSVIAVTTLPFVVHFLVLLIQGSVALIFVPAEQVQSGLIAGVVAFGWTITLFFFIARYFGVVDRIYKLLRLEFFDGRVQ
;
A
#
# COMPACT_ATOMS: atom_id res chain seq x y z
N LEU A 1 15.87 -4.84 -7.93
CA LEU A 1 17.10 -4.07 -8.21
C LEU A 1 16.98 -2.63 -7.73
N ILE A 2 15.96 -1.86 -8.15
CA ILE A 2 15.78 -0.44 -7.78
C ILE A 2 15.66 -0.26 -6.26
N SER A 3 14.88 -1.12 -5.59
CA SER A 3 14.73 -1.07 -4.12
C SER A 3 16.04 -1.38 -3.38
N GLY A 4 16.85 -2.28 -3.92
CA GLY A 4 18.17 -2.59 -3.36
C GLY A 4 19.13 -1.42 -3.48
N CYS A 5 19.19 -0.76 -4.64
CA CYS A 5 20.01 0.43 -4.84
C CYS A 5 19.55 1.60 -3.94
N ALA A 6 18.23 1.79 -3.78
CA ALA A 6 17.70 2.81 -2.89
C ALA A 6 18.06 2.53 -1.42
N LEU A 7 17.98 1.27 -0.97
CA LEU A 7 18.41 0.89 0.37
C LEU A 7 19.91 1.14 0.59
N VAL A 8 20.75 0.71 -0.36
CA VAL A 8 22.21 0.95 -0.28
C VAL A 8 22.52 2.45 -0.23
N TYR A 9 21.83 3.25 -1.03
CA TYR A 9 22.00 4.71 -1.01
C TYR A 9 21.59 5.31 0.34
N VAL A 10 20.40 4.95 0.83
CA VAL A 10 19.90 5.47 2.12
C VAL A 10 20.80 5.04 3.27
N PHE A 11 21.13 3.76 3.38
CA PHE A 11 21.95 3.23 4.49
C PHE A 11 23.42 3.60 4.36
N GLY A 12 23.95 3.75 3.15
CA GLY A 12 25.37 4.06 2.93
C GLY A 12 25.70 5.55 2.90
N TYR A 13 24.79 6.39 2.44
CA TYR A 13 25.08 7.80 2.17
C TYR A 13 24.14 8.80 2.84
N ALA A 14 22.87 8.43 3.09
CA ALA A 14 21.89 9.39 3.62
C ALA A 14 21.79 9.35 5.15
N ILE A 15 22.22 8.27 5.80
CA ILE A 15 22.16 8.13 7.26
C ILE A 15 23.53 8.45 7.86
N ASP A 16 23.55 9.46 8.72
CA ASP A 16 24.70 9.72 9.59
C ASP A 16 24.65 8.75 10.78
N TRP A 17 25.35 7.63 10.62
CA TRP A 17 25.45 6.61 11.63
C TRP A 17 26.09 7.08 12.95
N GLN A 18 26.93 8.13 12.89
CA GLN A 18 27.59 8.68 14.07
C GLN A 18 26.63 9.51 14.93
N ALA A 19 25.60 10.11 14.30
CA ALA A 19 24.58 10.87 15.02
C ALA A 19 23.51 9.98 15.71
N ILE A 20 23.37 8.72 15.31
CA ILE A 20 22.34 7.81 15.86
C ILE A 20 22.50 7.56 17.36
N PRO A 21 23.70 7.22 17.91
CA PRO A 21 23.86 7.00 19.33
C PRO A 21 23.46 8.23 20.15
N GLU A 22 23.92 9.42 19.75
CA GLU A 22 23.62 10.67 20.44
C GLU A 22 22.11 11.00 20.39
N ALA A 23 21.47 10.81 19.25
CA ALA A 23 20.02 10.98 19.11
C ALA A 23 19.24 9.97 19.97
N THR A 24 19.73 8.73 20.07
CA THR A 24 19.11 7.68 20.87
C THR A 24 19.22 7.94 22.37
N GLU A 25 20.37 8.46 22.83
CA GLU A 25 20.57 8.84 24.23
C GLU A 25 19.65 10.01 24.65
N ARG A 26 19.39 10.94 23.74
CA ARG A 26 18.50 12.08 23.99
C ARG A 26 17.02 11.72 23.87
N ALA A 27 16.68 10.62 23.18
CA ALA A 27 15.31 10.20 22.97
C ALA A 27 14.73 9.49 24.21
N ASN A 28 13.51 9.82 24.57
CA ASN A 28 12.75 9.03 25.54
C ASN A 28 12.30 7.73 24.90
N MET A 29 13.16 6.70 24.92
CA MET A 29 12.93 5.41 24.28
C MET A 29 11.60 4.73 24.69
N PRO A 30 11.20 4.70 25.98
CA PRO A 30 9.92 4.15 26.39
C PRO A 30 8.73 4.87 25.71
N LEU A 31 8.80 6.20 25.67
CA LEU A 31 7.76 7.00 25.01
C LEU A 31 7.73 6.75 23.50
N PHE A 32 8.88 6.73 22.85
CA PHE A 32 9.00 6.42 21.41
C PHE A 32 8.42 5.06 21.07
N VAL A 33 8.78 4.02 21.81
CA VAL A 33 8.26 2.66 21.62
C VAL A 33 6.75 2.62 21.87
N GLY A 34 6.27 3.27 22.93
CA GLY A 34 4.84 3.35 23.24
C GLY A 34 4.02 4.01 22.13
N ILE A 35 4.49 5.16 21.62
CA ILE A 35 3.83 5.86 20.51
C ILE A 35 3.87 5.01 19.24
N THR A 36 5.00 4.36 18.94
CA THR A 36 5.14 3.50 17.75
C THR A 36 4.17 2.31 17.80
N ILE A 37 4.05 1.65 18.95
CA ILE A 37 3.11 0.54 19.12
C ILE A 37 1.67 1.03 18.95
N LEU A 38 1.33 2.15 19.60
CA LEU A 38 -0.01 2.73 19.50
C LEU A 38 -0.36 3.11 18.06
N ASP A 39 0.57 3.75 17.34
CA ASP A 39 0.43 4.08 15.92
C ASP A 39 0.14 2.83 15.07
N LYS A 40 0.90 1.76 15.27
CA LYS A 40 0.69 0.50 14.53
C LYS A 40 -0.66 -0.14 14.83
N ILE A 41 -1.10 -0.11 16.08
CA ILE A 41 -2.42 -0.64 16.45
C ILE A 41 -3.54 0.20 15.81
N VAL A 42 -3.46 1.52 15.93
CA VAL A 42 -4.46 2.42 15.34
C VAL A 42 -4.49 2.28 13.82
N PHE A 43 -3.33 2.29 13.17
CA PHE A 43 -3.22 2.10 11.73
C PHE A 43 -3.83 0.76 11.29
N PHE A 44 -3.49 -0.34 11.97
CA PHE A 44 -4.05 -1.66 11.67
C PHE A 44 -5.58 -1.68 11.78
N LEU A 45 -6.13 -1.12 12.86
CA LEU A 45 -7.57 -1.08 13.07
C LEU A 45 -8.28 -0.25 12.01
N VAL A 46 -7.82 0.97 11.76
CA VAL A 46 -8.41 1.86 10.74
C VAL A 46 -8.34 1.23 9.37
N TRP A 47 -7.16 0.71 8.98
CA TRP A 47 -6.97 0.07 7.69
C TRP A 47 -7.86 -1.15 7.49
N THR A 48 -7.97 -2.00 8.53
CA THR A 48 -8.82 -3.19 8.50
C THR A 48 -10.31 -2.82 8.39
N LEU A 49 -10.74 -1.76 9.09
CA LEU A 49 -12.12 -1.26 9.01
C LEU A 49 -12.44 -0.70 7.61
N VAL A 50 -11.51 0.02 7.01
CA VAL A 50 -11.65 0.51 5.62
C VAL A 50 -11.82 -0.66 4.67
N GLN A 51 -10.92 -1.64 4.72
CA GLN A 51 -10.99 -2.83 3.88
C GLN A 51 -12.29 -3.62 4.11
N ALA A 52 -12.70 -3.81 5.36
CA ALA A 52 -13.95 -4.50 5.70
C ALA A 52 -15.17 -3.74 5.15
N SER A 53 -15.16 -2.42 5.18
CA SER A 53 -16.24 -1.60 4.64
C SER A 53 -16.32 -1.70 3.12
N MET A 54 -15.17 -1.72 2.43
CA MET A 54 -15.08 -1.91 0.98
C MET A 54 -15.59 -3.29 0.56
N VAL A 55 -15.11 -4.36 1.21
CA VAL A 55 -15.55 -5.73 0.93
C VAL A 55 -17.06 -5.87 1.10
N ARG A 56 -17.61 -5.34 2.20
CA ARG A 56 -19.06 -5.42 2.47
C ARG A 56 -19.90 -4.62 1.50
N ARG A 57 -19.38 -3.51 1.03
CA ARG A 57 -20.11 -2.62 0.10
C ARG A 57 -20.11 -3.13 -1.34
N PHE A 58 -18.99 -3.71 -1.79
CA PHE A 58 -18.76 -4.01 -3.20
C PHE A 58 -18.74 -5.51 -3.55
N LEU A 59 -18.52 -6.39 -2.58
CA LEU A 59 -18.44 -7.84 -2.84
C LEU A 59 -19.62 -8.60 -2.21
N SER A 60 -19.69 -8.61 -0.87
CA SER A 60 -20.69 -9.43 -0.16
C SER A 60 -20.94 -8.87 1.24
N PRO A 61 -22.17 -8.96 1.79
CA PRO A 61 -22.52 -8.52 3.13
C PRO A 61 -21.96 -9.44 4.24
N VAL A 62 -20.74 -9.86 4.12
CA VAL A 62 -20.07 -10.73 5.10
C VAL A 62 -19.88 -10.03 6.44
N PRO A 63 -19.99 -10.74 7.58
CA PRO A 63 -19.74 -10.17 8.90
C PRO A 63 -18.34 -9.58 9.03
N ARG A 64 -18.23 -8.36 9.56
CA ARG A 64 -16.92 -7.67 9.75
C ARG A 64 -15.92 -8.53 10.51
N ARG A 65 -16.38 -9.31 11.50
CA ARG A 65 -15.51 -10.19 12.31
C ARG A 65 -14.71 -11.19 11.46
N GLN A 66 -15.34 -11.76 10.43
CA GLN A 66 -14.67 -12.71 9.56
C GLN A 66 -13.60 -12.03 8.70
N ILE A 67 -13.88 -10.83 8.18
CA ILE A 67 -12.90 -10.05 7.41
C ILE A 67 -11.72 -9.66 8.30
N ILE A 68 -11.98 -9.24 9.55
CA ILE A 68 -10.94 -8.90 10.53
C ILE A 68 -10.10 -10.13 10.87
N ALA A 69 -10.73 -11.30 11.04
CA ALA A 69 -10.00 -12.55 11.30
C ALA A 69 -9.10 -12.94 10.13
N VAL A 70 -9.59 -12.85 8.89
CA VAL A 70 -8.78 -13.09 7.68
C VAL A 70 -7.60 -12.11 7.61
N LYS A 71 -7.86 -10.82 7.89
CA LYS A 71 -6.80 -9.81 7.88
C LYS A 71 -5.78 -10.05 8.99
N GLY A 72 -6.23 -10.36 10.20
CA GLY A 72 -5.36 -10.69 11.33
C GLY A 72 -4.48 -11.91 11.05
N GLY A 73 -5.06 -12.99 10.48
CA GLY A 73 -4.28 -14.15 10.05
C GLY A 73 -3.25 -13.82 8.97
N ALA A 74 -3.60 -12.99 7.99
CA ALA A 74 -2.67 -12.53 6.98
C ALA A 74 -1.52 -11.68 7.56
N GLU A 75 -1.81 -10.83 8.56
CA GLU A 75 -0.76 -10.03 9.21
C GLU A 75 0.23 -10.86 10.02
N LEU A 76 -0.19 -11.99 10.60
CA LEU A 76 0.75 -12.91 11.24
C LEU A 76 1.76 -13.48 10.22
N VAL A 77 1.29 -13.76 8.99
CA VAL A 77 2.17 -14.22 7.91
C VAL A 77 3.07 -13.09 7.39
N ARG A 78 2.67 -11.84 7.54
CA ARG A 78 3.46 -10.67 7.12
C ARG A 78 4.81 -10.59 7.80
N ALA A 79 4.91 -11.06 9.04
CA ALA A 79 6.19 -11.13 9.76
C ALA A 79 7.22 -12.00 9.03
N LEU A 80 6.78 -12.96 8.21
CA LEU A 80 7.63 -13.84 7.42
C LEU A 80 7.83 -13.30 6.00
N ASN A 81 6.75 -12.88 5.34
CA ASN A 81 6.81 -12.38 3.96
C ASN A 81 5.57 -11.53 3.61
N ASN A 82 5.80 -10.30 3.18
CA ASN A 82 4.72 -9.37 2.80
C ASN A 82 3.88 -9.88 1.63
N SER A 83 4.51 -10.44 0.59
CA SER A 83 3.79 -10.92 -0.59
C SER A 83 2.90 -12.12 -0.28
N VAL A 84 3.37 -13.01 0.60
CA VAL A 84 2.58 -14.16 1.05
C VAL A 84 1.40 -13.70 1.93
N SER A 85 1.60 -12.68 2.75
CA SER A 85 0.53 -12.06 3.54
C SER A 85 -0.59 -11.49 2.65
N ASP A 86 -0.20 -10.73 1.64
CA ASP A 86 -1.17 -10.13 0.73
C ASP A 86 -1.92 -11.20 -0.07
N ALA A 87 -1.22 -12.24 -0.53
CA ALA A 87 -1.85 -13.39 -1.17
C ALA A 87 -2.81 -14.15 -0.23
N ALA A 88 -2.42 -14.35 1.04
CA ALA A 88 -3.25 -14.99 2.04
C ALA A 88 -4.53 -14.18 2.33
N PHE A 89 -4.40 -12.86 2.44
CA PHE A 89 -5.55 -11.98 2.58
C PHE A 89 -6.49 -12.07 1.37
N PHE A 90 -5.94 -12.01 0.18
CA PHE A 90 -6.67 -12.16 -1.07
C PHE A 90 -7.48 -13.45 -1.14
N LEU A 91 -6.80 -14.57 -0.94
CA LEU A 91 -7.40 -15.91 -0.96
C LEU A 91 -8.48 -16.06 0.12
N GLY A 92 -8.22 -15.53 1.32
CA GLY A 92 -9.17 -15.54 2.40
C GLY A 92 -10.45 -14.76 2.08
N ILE A 93 -10.35 -13.57 1.49
CA ILE A 93 -11.52 -12.80 1.06
C ILE A 93 -12.24 -13.48 -0.10
N TRP A 94 -11.50 -14.04 -1.05
CA TRP A 94 -12.09 -14.77 -2.17
C TRP A 94 -12.92 -15.96 -1.69
N GLN A 95 -12.38 -16.80 -0.81
CA GLN A 95 -13.10 -17.93 -0.21
C GLN A 95 -14.32 -17.50 0.60
N LEU A 96 -14.17 -16.38 1.33
CA LEU A 96 -15.22 -15.87 2.20
C LEU A 96 -16.41 -15.30 1.42
N CYS A 97 -16.13 -14.54 0.36
CA CYS A 97 -17.15 -13.84 -0.43
C CYS A 97 -17.69 -14.67 -1.60
N ARG A 98 -16.98 -15.70 -2.05
CA ARG A 98 -17.28 -16.48 -3.26
C ARG A 98 -17.57 -15.59 -4.49
N ALA A 99 -16.92 -14.44 -4.54
CA ALA A 99 -17.06 -13.47 -5.63
C ALA A 99 -16.06 -13.74 -6.75
N PRO A 100 -16.29 -13.23 -7.97
CA PRO A 100 -15.31 -13.31 -9.05
C PRO A 100 -13.95 -12.75 -8.61
N LEU A 101 -12.87 -13.47 -8.94
CA LEU A 101 -11.52 -13.12 -8.51
C LEU A 101 -11.14 -11.67 -8.87
N GLN A 102 -11.56 -11.21 -10.04
CA GLN A 102 -11.34 -9.83 -10.50
C GLN A 102 -11.94 -8.80 -9.57
N SER A 103 -13.18 -9.04 -9.12
CA SER A 103 -13.87 -8.13 -8.20
C SER A 103 -13.18 -8.11 -6.83
N VAL A 104 -12.70 -9.26 -6.37
CA VAL A 104 -11.91 -9.35 -5.12
C VAL A 104 -10.63 -8.56 -5.26
N ILE A 105 -9.87 -8.75 -6.35
CA ILE A 105 -8.66 -7.98 -6.64
C ILE A 105 -8.96 -6.48 -6.66
N ALA A 106 -9.94 -6.06 -7.43
CA ALA A 106 -10.27 -4.65 -7.56
C ALA A 106 -10.63 -4.00 -6.22
N VAL A 107 -11.46 -4.67 -5.41
CA VAL A 107 -11.92 -4.13 -4.12
C VAL A 107 -10.82 -4.12 -3.06
N THR A 108 -9.96 -5.15 -3.03
CA THR A 108 -8.88 -5.22 -2.05
C THR A 108 -7.69 -4.32 -2.40
N THR A 109 -7.46 -4.03 -3.69
CA THR A 109 -6.42 -3.10 -4.12
C THR A 109 -6.86 -1.62 -4.09
N LEU A 110 -8.16 -1.34 -4.17
CA LEU A 110 -8.67 0.03 -4.18
C LEU A 110 -8.16 0.90 -3.00
N PRO A 111 -8.14 0.42 -1.74
CA PRO A 111 -7.59 1.21 -0.64
C PRO A 111 -6.11 1.57 -0.81
N PHE A 112 -5.31 0.71 -1.44
CA PHE A 112 -3.90 1.00 -1.72
C PHE A 112 -3.76 2.09 -2.78
N VAL A 113 -4.59 2.07 -3.82
CA VAL A 113 -4.61 3.12 -4.85
C VAL A 113 -4.99 4.46 -4.23
N VAL A 114 -6.03 4.49 -3.39
CA VAL A 114 -6.44 5.71 -2.68
C VAL A 114 -5.33 6.20 -1.76
N HIS A 115 -4.70 5.31 -0.98
CA HIS A 115 -3.59 5.67 -0.11
C HIS A 115 -2.42 6.25 -0.89
N PHE A 116 -2.06 5.64 -2.01
CA PHE A 116 -1.01 6.14 -2.89
C PHE A 116 -1.32 7.55 -3.43
N LEU A 117 -2.56 7.79 -3.85
CA LEU A 117 -2.99 9.13 -4.27
C LEU A 117 -2.91 10.16 -3.14
N VAL A 118 -3.31 9.79 -1.93
CA VAL A 118 -3.19 10.65 -0.76
C VAL A 118 -1.72 10.99 -0.48
N LEU A 119 -0.81 10.01 -0.56
CA LEU A 119 0.63 10.23 -0.40
C LEU A 119 1.20 11.17 -1.48
N LEU A 120 0.75 11.02 -2.73
CA LEU A 120 1.15 11.93 -3.81
C LEU A 120 0.70 13.37 -3.55
N ILE A 121 -0.54 13.54 -3.09
CA ILE A 121 -1.07 14.87 -2.74
C ILE A 121 -0.28 15.45 -1.57
N GLN A 122 -0.06 14.68 -0.51
CA GLN A 122 0.71 15.12 0.65
C GLN A 122 2.15 15.48 0.27
N GLY A 123 2.81 14.66 -0.55
CA GLY A 123 4.15 14.96 -1.07
C GLY A 123 4.18 16.23 -1.92
N SER A 124 3.15 16.45 -2.75
CA SER A 124 3.02 17.68 -3.55
C SER A 124 2.86 18.92 -2.67
N VAL A 125 2.03 18.81 -1.62
CA VAL A 125 1.85 19.89 -0.64
C VAL A 125 3.14 20.13 0.13
N ALA A 126 3.82 19.09 0.60
CA ALA A 126 5.07 19.20 1.33
C ALA A 126 6.16 19.96 0.51
N LEU A 127 6.23 19.73 -0.80
CA LEU A 127 7.19 20.42 -1.68
C LEU A 127 7.01 21.95 -1.70
N ILE A 128 5.81 22.46 -1.39
CA ILE A 128 5.55 23.91 -1.32
C ILE A 128 6.29 24.52 -0.12
N PHE A 129 6.50 23.75 0.94
CA PHE A 129 7.10 24.21 2.20
C PHE A 129 8.58 23.86 2.34
N VAL A 130 9.12 23.03 1.45
CA VAL A 130 10.56 22.65 1.49
C VAL A 130 11.39 23.66 0.72
N PRO A 131 12.41 24.27 1.33
CA PRO A 131 13.32 25.20 0.63
C PRO A 131 14.00 24.52 -0.56
N ALA A 132 14.04 25.22 -1.70
CA ALA A 132 14.59 24.69 -2.94
C ALA A 132 16.09 24.33 -2.87
N GLU A 133 16.79 24.91 -1.91
CA GLU A 133 18.25 24.72 -1.70
C GLU A 133 18.59 23.35 -1.07
N GLN A 134 17.61 22.63 -0.54
CA GLN A 134 17.87 21.31 0.05
C GLN A 134 17.97 20.24 -1.04
N VAL A 135 19.09 19.51 -1.08
CA VAL A 135 19.33 18.40 -2.02
C VAL A 135 18.18 17.37 -2.00
N GLN A 136 17.56 17.17 -0.85
CA GLN A 136 16.40 16.27 -0.68
C GLN A 136 15.16 16.78 -1.43
N SER A 137 15.02 18.09 -1.68
CA SER A 137 13.86 18.65 -2.39
C SER A 137 13.77 18.15 -3.83
N GLY A 138 14.90 18.04 -4.52
CA GLY A 138 14.97 17.51 -5.89
C GLY A 138 14.55 16.04 -5.99
N LEU A 139 14.97 15.23 -5.01
CA LEU A 139 14.62 13.82 -4.96
C LEU A 139 13.11 13.64 -4.66
N ILE A 140 12.58 14.39 -3.70
CA ILE A 140 11.15 14.37 -3.38
C ILE A 140 10.32 14.82 -4.58
N ALA A 141 10.74 15.92 -5.24
CA ALA A 141 10.10 16.42 -6.46
C ALA A 141 10.09 15.36 -7.56
N GLY A 142 11.22 14.67 -7.77
CA GLY A 142 11.35 13.58 -8.74
C GLY A 142 10.38 12.41 -8.44
N VAL A 143 10.29 11.98 -7.19
CA VAL A 143 9.38 10.90 -6.76
C VAL A 143 7.92 11.31 -6.95
N VAL A 144 7.55 12.52 -6.57
CA VAL A 144 6.19 13.05 -6.75
C VAL A 144 5.83 13.17 -8.22
N ALA A 145 6.72 13.74 -9.04
CA ALA A 145 6.51 13.87 -10.49
C ALA A 145 6.37 12.50 -11.17
N PHE A 146 7.21 11.54 -10.79
CA PHE A 146 7.13 10.16 -11.28
C PHE A 146 5.81 9.49 -10.89
N GLY A 147 5.38 9.64 -9.62
CA GLY A 147 4.11 9.13 -9.13
C GLY A 147 2.91 9.71 -9.90
N TRP A 148 2.90 11.02 -10.15
CA TRP A 148 1.86 11.65 -10.96
C TRP A 148 1.88 11.18 -12.41
N THR A 149 3.07 11.00 -13.00
CA THR A 149 3.21 10.48 -14.36
C THR A 149 2.60 9.09 -14.48
N ILE A 150 2.88 8.19 -13.53
CA ILE A 150 2.28 6.86 -13.50
C ILE A 150 0.75 6.96 -13.36
N THR A 151 0.27 7.79 -12.44
CA THR A 151 -1.17 7.97 -12.20
C THR A 151 -1.88 8.47 -13.46
N LEU A 152 -1.34 9.50 -14.11
CA LEU A 152 -1.87 10.03 -15.36
C LEU A 152 -1.81 9.00 -16.49
N PHE A 153 -0.72 8.26 -16.60
CA PHE A 153 -0.60 7.19 -17.58
C PHE A 153 -1.70 6.13 -17.42
N PHE A 154 -1.96 5.67 -16.18
CA PHE A 154 -3.05 4.72 -15.93
C PHE A 154 -4.41 5.31 -16.23
N PHE A 155 -4.65 6.58 -15.88
CA PHE A 155 -5.90 7.27 -16.19
C PHE A 155 -6.13 7.38 -17.71
N ILE A 156 -5.11 7.80 -18.45
CA ILE A 156 -5.14 7.92 -19.92
C ILE A 156 -5.32 6.53 -20.54
N ALA A 157 -4.54 5.53 -20.12
CA ALA A 157 -4.63 4.17 -20.62
C ALA A 157 -6.03 3.57 -20.38
N ARG A 158 -6.65 3.87 -19.24
CA ARG A 158 -8.02 3.45 -18.95
C ARG A 158 -9.03 4.17 -19.86
N TYR A 159 -8.87 5.47 -20.03
CA TYR A 159 -9.76 6.28 -20.89
C TYR A 159 -9.76 5.79 -22.34
N PHE A 160 -8.60 5.48 -22.89
CA PHE A 160 -8.47 4.94 -24.25
C PHE A 160 -8.77 3.44 -24.37
N GLY A 161 -9.21 2.78 -23.31
CA GLY A 161 -9.54 1.35 -23.29
C GLY A 161 -8.32 0.44 -23.51
N VAL A 162 -7.09 0.94 -23.32
CA VAL A 162 -5.86 0.17 -23.46
C VAL A 162 -5.82 -0.93 -22.41
N VAL A 163 -6.25 -0.63 -21.18
CA VAL A 163 -6.33 -1.60 -20.08
C VAL A 163 -7.27 -2.74 -20.42
N ASP A 164 -8.43 -2.45 -21.02
CA ASP A 164 -9.42 -3.45 -21.41
C ASP A 164 -8.89 -4.32 -22.58
N ARG A 165 -8.10 -3.75 -23.49
CA ARG A 165 -7.44 -4.49 -24.56
C ARG A 165 -6.35 -5.43 -24.04
N ILE A 166 -5.50 -4.96 -23.12
CA ILE A 166 -4.47 -5.77 -22.47
C ILE A 166 -5.13 -6.90 -21.68
N TYR A 167 -6.22 -6.60 -21.00
CA TYR A 167 -6.98 -7.58 -20.22
C TYR A 167 -7.53 -8.70 -21.12
N LYS A 168 -8.13 -8.35 -22.26
CA LYS A 168 -8.60 -9.32 -23.28
C LYS A 168 -7.43 -10.12 -23.87
N LEU A 169 -6.30 -9.48 -24.11
CA LEU A 169 -5.10 -10.12 -24.68
C LEU A 169 -4.48 -11.16 -23.73
N LEU A 170 -4.49 -10.88 -22.42
CA LEU A 170 -3.98 -11.78 -21.40
C LEU A 170 -4.95 -12.94 -21.08
N ARG A 171 -6.12 -13.00 -21.73
CA ARG A 171 -7.15 -14.05 -21.53
C ARG A 171 -7.48 -14.30 -20.06
N LEU A 172 -7.43 -13.27 -19.23
CA LEU A 172 -7.81 -13.40 -17.82
C LEU A 172 -9.30 -13.72 -17.65
N GLU A 173 -10.10 -13.64 -18.73
CA GLU A 173 -11.47 -14.18 -18.83
C GLU A 173 -11.53 -15.70 -18.60
N PHE A 174 -10.39 -16.41 -18.72
CA PHE A 174 -10.35 -17.86 -18.52
C PHE A 174 -10.65 -18.29 -17.09
N PHE A 175 -10.50 -17.38 -16.13
CA PHE A 175 -10.77 -17.68 -14.72
C PHE A 175 -12.23 -17.45 -14.31
N ASP A 176 -12.99 -16.61 -15.03
CA ASP A 176 -14.41 -16.34 -14.71
C ASP A 176 -15.36 -17.46 -15.13
N GLY A 177 -14.98 -18.27 -16.12
CA GLY A 177 -15.85 -19.34 -16.67
C GLY A 177 -15.86 -20.66 -15.92
N ARG A 178 -15.11 -20.84 -14.84
CA ARG A 178 -15.00 -22.11 -14.10
C ARG A 178 -15.63 -22.12 -12.72
N VAL A 179 -16.37 -21.09 -12.37
CA VAL A 179 -17.06 -20.98 -11.06
C VAL A 179 -18.56 -20.84 -11.29
N GLN A 180 -19.13 -21.68 -12.17
CA GLN A 180 -20.56 -21.98 -12.21
C GLN A 180 -20.82 -23.37 -11.66
#